data_8e1f581ee7fca872c20c5adad8314aee
#
_entry.id   8e1f581ee7fca872c20c5adad8314aee
#
_cell.length_a   1.000
_cell.length_b   1.000
_cell.length_c   1.000
_cell.angle_alpha   90.00
_cell.angle_beta   90.00
_cell.angle_gamma   90.00
#
_symmetry.space_group_name_H-M   'P 1'
#
loop_
_entity.id
_entity.type
_entity.pdbx_description
1 polymer ?
#
loop_
_entity_poly.entity_id
_entity_poly.type
_entity_poly.pdbx_seq_one_letter_code
_entity_poly.pdbx_strand_id
1 'polypeptide(L)'
;ERIQVTFWDETMVDATYQRHDPSTGLTIVKVDESKLDEETRDGLAVAPLGSSYLVSQGDPVVAVGSPVGYSNSIAYGVVTSVTNKISALDNEYNLLTTDILGSTDGSGILVNLDGEIVGIIAQSYSAKGNNVVTGIAISQIKKLIENLSNNVSRAYIGIRGQDVTEE
;
A
#
# COMPACT_ATOMS: atom_id res chain seq x y z
N GLU A 1 -19.28 -3.91 -12.08
CA GLU A 1 -17.91 -4.34 -12.42
C GLU A 1 -17.62 -5.66 -11.71
N ARG A 2 -17.00 -6.59 -12.45
CA ARG A 2 -16.57 -7.88 -11.90
C ARG A 2 -15.13 -7.74 -11.42
N ILE A 3 -14.87 -8.06 -10.15
CA ILE A 3 -13.52 -8.08 -9.58
C ILE A 3 -13.11 -9.53 -9.47
N GLN A 4 -11.90 -9.87 -9.95
CA GLN A 4 -11.31 -11.19 -9.81
C GLN A 4 -9.95 -11.09 -9.15
N VAL A 5 -9.64 -12.08 -8.32
CA VAL A 5 -8.33 -12.28 -7.69
C VAL A 5 -7.73 -13.55 -8.31
N THR A 6 -6.51 -13.40 -8.81
CA THR A 6 -5.70 -14.52 -9.26
C THR A 6 -4.65 -14.82 -8.20
N PHE A 7 -4.62 -16.06 -7.73
CA PHE A 7 -3.67 -16.54 -6.74
C PHE A 7 -2.36 -17.00 -7.38
N TRP A 8 -1.40 -17.37 -6.56
CA TRP A 8 -0.05 -17.79 -6.95
C TRP A 8 -0.02 -19.05 -7.83
N ASP A 9 -1.02 -19.91 -7.73
CA ASP A 9 -1.24 -21.15 -8.46
C ASP A 9 -2.11 -20.97 -9.72
N GLU A 10 -2.33 -19.70 -10.13
CA GLU A 10 -3.18 -19.30 -11.24
C GLU A 10 -4.70 -19.50 -11.02
N THR A 11 -5.10 -19.97 -9.84
CA THR A 11 -6.53 -20.06 -9.48
C THR A 11 -7.17 -18.67 -9.48
N MET A 12 -8.25 -18.53 -10.23
CA MET A 12 -9.00 -17.27 -10.34
C MET A 12 -10.37 -17.38 -9.66
N VAL A 13 -10.66 -16.48 -8.74
CA VAL A 13 -11.97 -16.41 -8.08
C VAL A 13 -12.54 -15.00 -8.09
N ASP A 14 -13.87 -14.92 -8.07
CA ASP A 14 -14.56 -13.65 -7.96
C ASP A 14 -14.40 -13.08 -6.55
N ALA A 15 -14.02 -11.82 -6.49
CA ALA A 15 -13.91 -11.06 -5.26
C ALA A 15 -15.07 -10.06 -5.13
N THR A 16 -15.37 -9.71 -3.89
CA THR A 16 -16.38 -8.71 -3.55
C THR A 16 -15.71 -7.44 -3.06
N TYR A 17 -16.10 -6.31 -3.60
CA TYR A 17 -15.69 -5.01 -3.06
C TYR A 17 -16.20 -4.86 -1.62
N GLN A 18 -15.32 -4.45 -0.73
CA GLN A 18 -15.70 -4.13 0.65
C GLN A 18 -15.70 -2.64 0.92
N ARG A 19 -14.55 -1.98 0.75
CA ARG A 19 -14.42 -0.56 1.06
C ARG A 19 -13.19 0.06 0.38
N HIS A 20 -13.29 1.35 0.13
CA HIS A 20 -12.23 2.19 -0.44
C HIS A 20 -12.02 3.42 0.43
N ASP A 21 -10.77 3.83 0.60
CA ASP A 21 -10.39 5.12 1.19
C ASP A 21 -9.88 6.05 0.08
N PRO A 22 -10.64 7.11 -0.25
CA PRO A 22 -10.25 8.00 -1.35
C PRO A 22 -9.00 8.82 -1.06
N SER A 23 -8.63 8.97 0.22
CA SER A 23 -7.45 9.76 0.61
C SER A 23 -6.13 9.04 0.31
N THR A 24 -6.10 7.72 0.48
CA THR A 24 -4.91 6.90 0.25
C THR A 24 -4.99 6.06 -1.02
N GLY A 25 -6.17 5.92 -1.61
CA GLY A 25 -6.43 5.02 -2.73
C GLY A 25 -6.54 3.54 -2.34
N LEU A 26 -6.47 3.22 -1.04
CA LEU A 26 -6.56 1.84 -0.56
C LEU A 26 -7.96 1.28 -0.77
N THR A 27 -8.01 0.07 -1.30
CA THR A 27 -9.27 -0.67 -1.50
C THR A 27 -9.15 -2.06 -0.90
N ILE A 28 -10.15 -2.45 -0.13
CA ILE A 28 -10.28 -3.81 0.39
C ILE A 28 -11.28 -4.58 -0.46
N VAL A 29 -10.86 -5.74 -0.91
CA VAL A 29 -11.71 -6.74 -1.55
C VAL A 29 -11.74 -8.00 -0.70
N LYS A 30 -12.81 -8.76 -0.81
CA LYS A 30 -12.99 -10.05 -0.11
C LYS A 30 -13.14 -11.17 -1.11
N VAL A 31 -12.47 -12.26 -0.81
CA VAL A 31 -12.67 -13.55 -1.47
C VAL A 31 -13.35 -14.49 -0.47
N ASP A 32 -14.34 -15.25 -0.95
CA ASP A 32 -14.98 -16.29 -0.16
C ASP A 32 -14.07 -17.53 -0.16
N GLU A 33 -13.56 -17.89 1.02
CA GLU A 33 -12.65 -19.01 1.21
C GLU A 33 -13.27 -20.35 0.74
N SER A 34 -14.58 -20.49 0.80
CA SER A 34 -15.29 -21.69 0.32
C SER A 34 -15.20 -21.90 -1.19
N LYS A 35 -14.79 -20.87 -1.94
CA LYS A 35 -14.60 -20.93 -3.39
C LYS A 35 -13.18 -21.30 -3.80
N LEU A 36 -12.25 -21.38 -2.83
CA LEU A 36 -10.88 -21.81 -3.05
C LEU A 36 -10.83 -23.34 -2.98
N ASP A 37 -10.01 -23.93 -3.84
CA ASP A 37 -9.66 -25.33 -3.68
C ASP A 37 -8.74 -25.53 -2.45
N GLU A 38 -8.49 -26.79 -2.10
CA GLU A 38 -7.72 -27.13 -0.90
C GLU A 38 -6.27 -26.69 -1.03
N GLU A 39 -5.67 -26.80 -2.22
CA GLU A 39 -4.28 -26.43 -2.49
C GLU A 39 -4.08 -24.92 -2.37
N THR A 40 -4.92 -24.12 -3.02
CA THR A 40 -4.88 -22.65 -2.90
C THR A 40 -5.09 -22.20 -1.46
N ARG A 41 -6.09 -22.77 -0.77
CA ARG A 41 -6.42 -22.39 0.61
C ARG A 41 -5.29 -22.70 1.58
N ASP A 42 -4.68 -23.90 1.48
CA ASP A 42 -3.62 -24.34 2.38
C ASP A 42 -2.30 -23.60 2.11
N GLY A 43 -2.13 -23.06 0.91
CA GLY A 43 -0.99 -22.19 0.54
C GLY A 43 -1.13 -20.73 0.97
N LEU A 44 -2.29 -20.30 1.49
CA LEU A 44 -2.48 -18.92 1.92
C LEU A 44 -1.66 -18.62 3.18
N ALA A 45 -0.96 -17.51 3.14
CA ALA A 45 -0.25 -16.97 4.29
C ALA A 45 -0.64 -15.50 4.51
N VAL A 46 -0.76 -15.11 5.78
CA VAL A 46 -0.99 -13.72 6.14
C VAL A 46 0.34 -12.98 6.11
N ALA A 47 0.45 -11.95 5.28
CA ALA A 47 1.64 -11.12 5.24
C ALA A 47 1.76 -10.28 6.52
N PRO A 48 2.87 -10.37 7.26
CA PRO A 48 3.05 -9.60 8.49
C PRO A 48 3.24 -8.12 8.17
N LEU A 49 2.57 -7.26 8.94
CA LEU A 49 2.76 -5.81 8.87
C LEU A 49 3.88 -5.40 9.82
N GLY A 50 5.02 -5.03 9.26
CA GLY A 50 6.20 -4.56 10.00
C GLY A 50 6.02 -3.17 10.61
N SER A 51 7.11 -2.58 11.08
CA SER A 51 7.14 -1.23 11.63
C SER A 51 7.94 -0.30 10.72
N SER A 52 7.25 0.61 10.02
CA SER A 52 7.93 1.63 9.22
C SER A 52 8.67 2.69 10.05
N TYR A 53 8.45 2.73 11.37
CA TYR A 53 9.23 3.59 12.28
C TYR A 53 10.67 3.09 12.51
N LEU A 54 10.93 1.81 12.22
CA LEU A 54 12.26 1.21 12.33
C LEU A 54 13.04 1.30 11.01
N VAL A 55 12.39 1.71 9.93
CA VAL A 55 13.02 1.83 8.61
C VAL A 55 13.87 3.10 8.56
N SER A 56 15.11 2.94 8.11
CA SER A 56 16.09 4.02 7.95
C SER A 56 16.53 4.15 6.49
N GLN A 57 17.13 5.30 6.17
CA GLN A 57 17.81 5.48 4.89
C GLN A 57 18.96 4.49 4.74
N GLY A 58 19.04 3.85 3.58
CA GLY A 58 20.01 2.80 3.29
C GLY A 58 19.51 1.39 3.58
N ASP A 59 18.38 1.23 4.28
CA ASP A 59 17.82 -0.09 4.52
C ASP A 59 17.37 -0.74 3.22
N PRO A 60 17.68 -2.02 3.01
CA PRO A 60 17.25 -2.76 1.83
C PRO A 60 15.74 -3.02 1.88
N VAL A 61 15.10 -2.91 0.72
CA VAL A 61 13.69 -3.22 0.52
C VAL A 61 13.45 -3.94 -0.79
N VAL A 62 12.41 -4.75 -0.80
CA VAL A 62 11.90 -5.46 -1.97
C VAL A 62 10.52 -4.91 -2.31
N ALA A 63 10.36 -4.42 -3.53
CA ALA A 63 9.06 -4.04 -4.08
C ALA A 63 8.43 -5.26 -4.77
N VAL A 64 7.22 -5.63 -4.36
CA VAL A 64 6.51 -6.82 -4.84
C VAL A 64 5.13 -6.42 -5.35
N GLY A 65 4.73 -6.94 -6.49
CA GLY A 65 3.42 -6.70 -7.11
C GLY A 65 3.55 -6.29 -8.58
N SER A 66 3.38 -5.02 -8.87
CA SER A 66 3.58 -4.42 -10.19
C SER A 66 4.40 -3.13 -10.11
N PRO A 67 5.52 -3.09 -9.37
CA PRO A 67 6.28 -1.85 -9.17
C PRO A 67 6.80 -1.23 -10.47
N VAL A 68 7.13 -2.06 -11.45
CA VAL A 68 7.66 -1.65 -12.76
C VAL A 68 6.62 -1.67 -13.88
N GLY A 69 5.32 -1.79 -13.53
CA GLY A 69 4.22 -1.79 -14.49
C GLY A 69 3.85 -3.16 -15.06
N TYR A 70 4.57 -4.21 -14.69
CA TYR A 70 4.25 -5.60 -15.05
C TYR A 70 3.78 -6.37 -13.83
N SER A 71 2.65 -7.07 -13.95
CA SER A 71 2.13 -7.95 -12.88
C SER A 71 3.14 -9.01 -12.49
N ASN A 72 3.13 -9.41 -11.21
CA ASN A 72 4.05 -10.40 -10.62
C ASN A 72 5.53 -10.03 -10.77
N SER A 73 5.84 -8.73 -10.78
CA SER A 73 7.22 -8.26 -10.81
C SER A 73 7.76 -8.01 -9.41
N ILE A 74 9.07 -8.20 -9.27
CA ILE A 74 9.83 -7.96 -8.05
C ILE A 74 11.00 -7.05 -8.41
N ALA A 75 11.22 -6.03 -7.58
CA ALA A 75 12.38 -5.16 -7.71
C ALA A 75 13.04 -4.98 -6.35
N TYR A 76 14.37 -4.89 -6.33
CA TYR A 76 15.17 -4.74 -5.13
C TYR A 76 15.89 -3.40 -5.15
N GLY A 77 15.98 -2.76 -4.00
CA GLY A 77 16.72 -1.51 -3.83
C GLY A 77 16.84 -1.14 -2.36
N VAL A 78 17.10 0.15 -2.11
CA VAL A 78 17.25 0.71 -0.77
C VAL A 78 16.31 1.88 -0.55
N VAL A 79 15.96 2.12 0.70
CA VAL A 79 15.22 3.32 1.10
C VAL A 79 16.15 4.54 1.01
N THR A 80 15.77 5.52 0.21
CA THR A 80 16.54 6.77 0.03
C THR A 80 16.03 7.91 0.89
N SER A 81 14.74 7.87 1.28
CA SER A 81 14.14 8.89 2.15
C SER A 81 12.97 8.31 2.94
N VAL A 82 12.86 8.73 4.21
CA VAL A 82 11.76 8.44 5.14
C VAL A 82 11.07 9.70 5.66
N THR A 83 11.50 10.87 5.21
CA THR A 83 11.08 12.18 5.73
C THR A 83 10.02 12.88 4.87
N ASN A 84 9.82 12.42 3.64
CA ASN A 84 8.79 12.96 2.78
C ASN A 84 7.40 12.67 3.34
N LYS A 85 6.50 13.64 3.20
CA LYS A 85 5.13 13.53 3.69
C LYS A 85 4.13 13.92 2.62
N ILE A 86 2.95 13.33 2.72
CA ILE A 86 1.77 13.78 1.99
C ILE A 86 0.71 14.22 2.97
N SER A 87 0.08 15.35 2.66
CA SER A 87 -1.11 15.80 3.37
C SER A 87 -2.34 15.28 2.64
N ALA A 88 -3.05 14.36 3.27
CA ALA A 88 -4.39 13.96 2.87
C ALA A 88 -5.43 14.82 3.61
N LEU A 89 -6.71 14.71 3.21
CA LEU A 89 -7.79 15.58 3.70
C LEU A 89 -7.87 15.72 5.23
N ASP A 90 -7.34 14.77 6.00
CA ASP A 90 -7.48 14.69 7.45
C ASP A 90 -6.27 14.07 8.16
N ASN A 91 -5.18 13.78 7.43
CA ASN A 91 -3.95 13.20 7.98
C ASN A 91 -2.73 13.52 7.14
N GLU A 92 -1.57 13.51 7.79
CA GLU A 92 -0.29 13.43 7.12
C GLU A 92 0.22 11.98 7.16
N TYR A 93 0.72 11.51 6.02
CA TYR A 93 1.36 10.19 5.91
C TYR A 93 2.80 10.36 5.49
N ASN A 94 3.71 9.67 6.17
CA ASN A 94 5.11 9.59 5.74
C ASN A 94 5.22 8.69 4.52
N LEU A 95 6.13 9.05 3.63
CA LEU A 95 6.48 8.28 2.46
C LEU A 95 7.85 7.62 2.64
N LEU A 96 7.93 6.38 2.22
CA LEU A 96 9.19 5.68 1.97
C LEU A 96 9.52 5.84 0.49
N THR A 97 10.61 6.55 0.20
CA THR A 97 11.12 6.69 -1.17
C THR A 97 12.31 5.77 -1.34
N THR A 98 12.40 5.10 -2.47
CA THR A 98 13.47 4.14 -2.77
C THR A 98 14.30 4.59 -3.97
N ASP A 99 15.38 3.87 -4.30
CA ASP A 99 16.15 4.01 -5.54
C ASP A 99 15.64 3.08 -6.66
N ILE A 100 14.60 2.31 -6.40
CA ILE A 100 14.00 1.40 -7.38
C ILE A 100 13.31 2.23 -8.46
N LEU A 101 13.70 2.08 -9.71
CA LEU A 101 12.97 2.66 -10.84
C LEU A 101 11.64 1.93 -11.01
N GLY A 102 10.55 2.68 -10.97
CA GLY A 102 9.19 2.17 -11.07
C GLY A 102 8.42 2.70 -12.26
N SER A 103 7.24 2.18 -12.46
CA SER A 103 6.26 2.72 -13.40
C SER A 103 5.39 3.79 -12.71
N THR A 104 4.89 4.76 -13.48
CA THR A 104 3.89 5.74 -13.00
C THR A 104 2.62 5.06 -12.49
N ASP A 105 2.30 3.89 -13.05
CA ASP A 105 1.15 3.07 -12.67
C ASP A 105 1.55 1.91 -11.75
N GLY A 106 2.77 1.99 -11.19
CA GLY A 106 3.31 0.97 -10.29
C GLY A 106 2.44 0.81 -9.04
N SER A 107 2.22 -0.44 -8.65
CA SER A 107 1.45 -0.80 -7.46
C SER A 107 2.05 -2.01 -6.75
N GLY A 108 1.69 -2.21 -5.50
CA GLY A 108 2.18 -3.32 -4.71
C GLY A 108 2.61 -2.91 -3.30
N ILE A 109 3.56 -3.62 -2.76
CA ILE A 109 4.06 -3.45 -1.40
C ILE A 109 5.58 -3.32 -1.36
N LEU A 110 6.08 -2.65 -0.32
CA LEU A 110 7.49 -2.66 0.07
C LEU A 110 7.66 -3.60 1.25
N VAL A 111 8.59 -4.52 1.13
CA VAL A 111 8.87 -5.56 2.12
C VAL A 111 10.32 -5.43 2.58
N ASN A 112 10.59 -5.57 3.90
CA ASN A 112 11.94 -5.64 4.43
C ASN A 112 12.54 -7.05 4.24
N LEU A 113 13.79 -7.27 4.65
CA LEU A 113 14.45 -8.57 4.52
C LEU A 113 13.91 -9.64 5.49
N ASP A 114 13.14 -9.26 6.50
CA ASP A 114 12.46 -10.18 7.40
C ASP A 114 11.10 -10.65 6.86
N GLY A 115 10.72 -10.21 5.66
CA GLY A 115 9.46 -10.56 5.01
C GLY A 115 8.25 -9.75 5.50
N GLU A 116 8.47 -8.65 6.23
CA GLU A 116 7.40 -7.81 6.74
C GLU A 116 7.09 -6.64 5.80
N ILE A 117 5.81 -6.34 5.64
CA ILE A 117 5.35 -5.18 4.85
C ILE A 117 5.69 -3.90 5.62
N VAL A 118 6.52 -3.03 5.03
CA VAL A 118 6.91 -1.73 5.59
C VAL A 118 6.26 -0.56 4.87
N GLY A 119 5.71 -0.76 3.67
CA GLY A 119 5.01 0.27 2.92
C GLY A 119 4.07 -0.30 1.87
N ILE A 120 3.09 0.52 1.44
CA ILE A 120 2.23 0.23 0.29
C ILE A 120 2.58 1.20 -0.82
N ILE A 121 2.91 0.68 -2.01
CA ILE A 121 3.32 1.48 -3.16
C ILE A 121 2.17 2.41 -3.57
N ALA A 122 2.49 3.70 -3.70
CA ALA A 122 1.56 4.76 -4.02
C ALA A 122 2.26 5.79 -4.94
N GLN A 123 2.41 5.42 -6.22
CA GLN A 123 3.16 6.20 -7.21
C GLN A 123 2.56 7.58 -7.50
N SER A 124 1.26 7.77 -7.23
CA SER A 124 0.61 9.09 -7.32
C SER A 124 1.25 10.15 -6.41
N TYR A 125 2.01 9.74 -5.41
CA TYR A 125 2.72 10.61 -4.48
C TYR A 125 4.23 10.70 -4.77
N SER A 126 4.71 10.05 -5.81
CA SER A 126 6.09 10.22 -6.26
C SER A 126 6.31 11.65 -6.74
N ALA A 127 7.51 12.19 -6.50
CA ALA A 127 7.86 13.52 -6.96
C ALA A 127 7.77 13.61 -8.49
N LYS A 128 7.20 14.71 -9.00
CA LYS A 128 7.03 14.93 -10.44
C LYS A 128 8.38 14.80 -11.16
N GLY A 129 8.40 13.96 -12.19
CA GLY A 129 9.60 13.70 -12.98
C GLY A 129 10.57 12.70 -12.37
N ASN A 130 10.25 12.12 -11.22
CA ASN A 130 11.03 11.07 -10.59
C ASN A 130 10.23 9.77 -10.59
N ASN A 131 10.70 8.78 -11.36
CA ASN A 131 10.00 7.48 -11.51
C ASN A 131 10.51 6.44 -10.50
N VAL A 132 10.89 6.86 -9.29
CA VAL A 132 11.28 5.91 -8.25
C VAL A 132 10.06 5.40 -7.49
N VAL A 133 10.13 4.15 -7.05
CA VAL A 133 9.08 3.54 -6.24
C VAL A 133 8.97 4.29 -4.92
N THR A 134 7.77 4.80 -4.66
CA THR A 134 7.41 5.51 -3.44
C THR A 134 6.20 4.82 -2.82
N GLY A 135 6.23 4.61 -1.50
CA GLY A 135 5.14 3.97 -0.76
C GLY A 135 4.72 4.74 0.47
N ILE A 136 3.46 4.60 0.86
CA ILE A 136 2.95 5.09 2.16
C ILE A 136 3.49 4.17 3.26
N ALA A 137 4.06 4.78 4.30
CA ALA A 137 4.63 4.08 5.45
C ALA A 137 3.56 3.27 6.21
N ILE A 138 3.77 1.96 6.36
CA ILE A 138 2.74 1.02 6.84
C ILE A 138 2.22 1.34 8.25
N SER A 139 3.09 1.79 9.18
CA SER A 139 2.71 2.01 10.57
C SER A 139 1.60 3.04 10.74
N GLN A 140 1.50 4.01 9.83
CA GLN A 140 0.51 5.08 9.89
C GLN A 140 -0.86 4.67 9.32
N ILE A 141 -0.90 3.61 8.53
CA ILE A 141 -2.12 3.13 7.87
C ILE A 141 -2.62 1.79 8.41
N LYS A 142 -1.94 1.18 9.42
CA LYS A 142 -2.43 -0.07 10.04
C LYS A 142 -3.87 0.06 10.54
N LYS A 143 -4.17 1.15 11.25
CA LYS A 143 -5.54 1.37 11.76
C LYS A 143 -6.56 1.62 10.64
N LEU A 144 -6.13 2.27 9.55
CA LEU A 144 -6.96 2.44 8.37
C LEU A 144 -7.27 1.08 7.73
N ILE A 145 -6.25 0.23 7.53
CA ILE A 145 -6.42 -1.13 6.98
C ILE A 145 -7.40 -1.94 7.85
N GLU A 146 -7.22 -1.92 9.18
CA GLU A 146 -8.11 -2.59 10.13
C GLU A 146 -9.56 -2.10 9.99
N ASN A 147 -9.76 -0.78 9.96
CA ASN A 147 -11.10 -0.20 9.82
C ASN A 147 -11.76 -0.58 8.49
N LEU A 148 -11.02 -0.47 7.37
CA LEU A 148 -11.52 -0.85 6.05
C LEU A 148 -11.87 -2.34 5.99
N SER A 149 -11.03 -3.20 6.58
CA SER A 149 -11.23 -4.66 6.64
C SER A 149 -12.45 -5.03 7.47
N ASN A 150 -12.73 -4.29 8.55
CA ASN A 150 -13.89 -4.48 9.42
C ASN A 150 -15.14 -3.71 8.94
N ASN A 151 -15.10 -3.10 7.76
CA ASN A 151 -16.17 -2.28 7.20
C ASN A 151 -16.58 -1.10 8.10
N VAL A 152 -15.65 -0.58 8.91
CA VAL A 152 -15.88 0.58 9.79
C VAL A 152 -15.73 1.86 8.98
N SER A 153 -16.73 2.73 9.06
CA SER A 153 -16.67 4.05 8.43
C SER A 153 -15.71 4.96 9.19
N ARG A 154 -14.90 5.72 8.44
CA ARG A 154 -14.11 6.79 9.02
C ARG A 154 -15.03 7.98 9.32
N ALA A 155 -14.98 8.49 10.56
CA ALA A 155 -15.67 9.72 10.89
C ALA A 155 -14.99 10.91 10.18
N TYR A 156 -15.77 11.75 9.53
CA TYR A 156 -15.30 12.94 8.83
C TYR A 156 -16.10 14.15 9.30
N ILE A 157 -15.41 15.14 9.83
CA ILE A 157 -16.04 16.36 10.36
C ILE A 157 -16.37 17.35 9.24
N GLY A 158 -15.66 17.30 8.11
CA GLY A 158 -15.92 18.13 6.94
C GLY A 158 -15.56 19.61 7.12
N ILE A 159 -14.68 19.95 8.06
CA ILE A 159 -14.23 21.33 8.29
C ILE A 159 -13.00 21.61 7.40
N ARG A 160 -13.05 22.71 6.67
CA ARG A 160 -11.89 23.30 6.02
C ARG A 160 -11.50 24.56 6.78
N GLY A 161 -10.28 24.62 7.29
CA GLY A 161 -9.69 25.79 7.92
C GLY A 161 -8.63 26.42 7.02
N GLN A 162 -8.46 27.72 7.14
CA GLN A 162 -7.35 28.47 6.57
C GLN A 162 -6.77 29.34 7.67
N ASP A 163 -5.45 29.35 7.79
CA ASP A 163 -4.78 30.24 8.73
C ASP A 163 -5.06 31.69 8.38
N VAL A 164 -5.43 32.45 9.37
CA VAL A 164 -5.57 33.90 9.21
C VAL A 164 -4.17 34.49 9.38
N THR A 165 -3.60 34.97 8.30
CA THR A 165 -2.36 35.77 8.37
C THR A 165 -2.75 37.17 8.84
N GLU A 166 -2.11 37.66 9.91
CA GLU A 166 -2.14 39.09 10.26
C GLU A 166 -1.50 39.89 9.11
N GLU A 167 -2.24 40.89 8.59
CA GLU A 167 -1.72 41.93 7.68
C GLU A 167 -0.81 42.90 8.40
#